data_34d85c51da8a7fbce9121ac1c146dda7
#
_entry.id   34d85c51da8a7fbce9121ac1c146dda7
#
_cell.length_a   1.000
_cell.length_b   1.000
_cell.length_c   1.000
_cell.angle_alpha   90.00
_cell.angle_beta   90.00
_cell.angle_gamma   90.00
#
_symmetry.space_group_name_H-M   'P 1'
#
loop_
_entity.id
_entity.type
_entity.pdbx_description
1 polymer ?
#
loop_
_entity_poly.entity_id
_entity_poly.type
_entity_poly.pdbx_seq_one_letter_code
_entity_poly.pdbx_strand_id
1 'polypeptide(L)'
;MQDSNIVVSLSKKTLTLTHSAERHVFPIAVGKPDTPTPKGTWLIQNKKILPNSGVFGTHWLGLSKPGYGIHGTDRPDLIGQQVSGGCIRMHNTHIQYVFQRVSIGTAVTITD
;
A
#
# COMPACT_ATOMS: atom_id res chain seq x y z
N MET A 1 -17.00 -9.74 8.72
CA MET A 1 -15.95 -9.53 9.70
C MET A 1 -14.59 -9.43 9.01
N GLN A 2 -13.77 -8.49 9.46
CA GLN A 2 -12.43 -8.28 8.91
C GLN A 2 -11.46 -9.28 9.50
N ASP A 3 -10.84 -10.09 8.64
CA ASP A 3 -9.76 -10.99 9.04
C ASP A 3 -8.43 -10.52 8.47
N SER A 4 -8.35 -9.27 8.02
CA SER A 4 -7.17 -8.76 7.32
C SER A 4 -6.56 -7.60 8.05
N ASN A 5 -5.24 -7.52 8.00
CA ASN A 5 -4.52 -6.31 8.37
C ASN A 5 -3.27 -6.19 7.50
N ILE A 6 -2.71 -4.98 7.47
CA ILE A 6 -1.53 -4.67 6.70
C ILE A 6 -0.49 -4.07 7.65
N VAL A 7 0.75 -4.52 7.53
CA VAL A 7 1.89 -3.94 8.24
C VAL A 7 2.93 -3.56 7.20
N VAL A 8 3.35 -2.30 7.22
CA VAL A 8 4.36 -1.77 6.31
C VAL A 8 5.63 -1.49 7.09
N SER A 9 6.75 -2.04 6.63
CA SER A 9 8.08 -1.72 7.14
C SER A 9 8.77 -0.81 6.14
N LEU A 10 9.04 0.43 6.54
CA LEU A 10 9.68 1.41 5.68
C LEU A 10 11.15 1.07 5.46
N SER A 11 11.83 0.59 6.50
CA SER A 11 13.25 0.24 6.38
C SER A 11 13.46 -0.97 5.49
N LYS A 12 12.59 -1.96 5.56
CA LYS A 12 12.68 -3.17 4.72
C LYS A 12 12.01 -2.98 3.36
N LYS A 13 11.21 -1.93 3.21
CA LYS A 13 10.41 -1.67 2.00
C LYS A 13 9.55 -2.86 1.65
N THR A 14 8.79 -3.31 2.64
CA THR A 14 7.87 -4.43 2.51
C THR A 14 6.50 -4.08 3.04
N LEU A 15 5.49 -4.70 2.45
CA LEU A 15 4.12 -4.67 2.93
C LEU A 15 3.72 -6.11 3.22
N THR A 16 3.30 -6.37 4.45
CA THR A 16 2.84 -7.69 4.86
C THR A 16 1.33 -7.67 5.00
N LEU A 17 0.66 -8.50 4.21
CA LEU A 17 -0.78 -8.72 4.32
C LEU A 17 -1.00 -9.98 5.13
N THR A 18 -1.77 -9.87 6.21
CA THR A 18 -2.29 -11.02 6.94
C THR A 18 -3.77 -11.12 6.66
N HIS A 19 -4.20 -12.27 6.19
CA HIS A 19 -5.59 -12.52 5.80
C HIS A 19 -5.94 -13.96 6.16
N SER A 20 -6.91 -14.15 7.05
CA SER A 20 -7.40 -15.46 7.44
C SER A 20 -6.27 -16.45 7.75
N ALA A 21 -5.36 -16.08 8.61
CA ALA A 21 -4.21 -16.89 9.04
C ALA A 21 -3.12 -17.06 7.96
N GLU A 22 -3.31 -16.55 6.76
CA GLU A 22 -2.26 -16.51 5.75
C GLU A 22 -1.52 -15.19 5.82
N ARG A 23 -0.24 -15.24 5.47
CA ARG A 23 0.64 -14.09 5.56
C ARG A 23 1.47 -13.99 4.29
N HIS A 24 1.37 -12.83 3.64
CA HIS A 24 2.07 -12.59 2.38
C HIS A 24 2.88 -11.30 2.48
N VAL A 25 4.12 -11.35 2.03
CA VAL A 25 5.05 -10.22 2.06
C VAL A 25 5.34 -9.78 0.64
N PHE A 26 5.17 -8.47 0.39
CA PHE A 26 5.39 -7.90 -0.94
C PHE A 26 6.42 -6.78 -0.88
N PRO A 27 7.26 -6.63 -1.91
CA PRO A 27 8.14 -5.47 -2.03
C PRO A 27 7.33 -4.23 -2.39
N ILE A 28 7.75 -3.08 -1.88
CA ILE A 28 7.06 -1.81 -2.13
C ILE A 28 8.07 -0.69 -2.38
N ALA A 29 7.58 0.41 -2.95
CA ALA A 29 8.29 1.68 -2.94
C ALA A 29 7.63 2.60 -1.91
N VAL A 30 8.41 3.45 -1.30
CA VAL A 30 7.97 4.33 -0.21
C VAL A 30 8.41 5.76 -0.49
N GLY A 31 8.03 6.67 0.42
CA GLY A 31 8.36 8.08 0.29
C GLY A 31 9.84 8.37 0.32
N LYS A 32 10.21 9.45 -0.36
CA LYS A 32 11.59 9.97 -0.29
C LYS A 32 11.90 10.46 1.11
N PRO A 33 13.18 10.62 1.48
CA PRO A 33 13.54 11.11 2.83
C PRO A 33 12.90 12.45 3.20
N ASP A 34 12.66 13.33 2.23
CA ASP A 34 12.02 14.62 2.48
C ASP A 34 10.50 14.60 2.27
N THR A 35 9.95 13.50 1.79
CA THR A 35 8.51 13.28 1.67
C THR A 35 8.16 11.89 2.20
N PRO A 36 8.42 11.65 3.50
CA PRO A 36 8.33 10.29 4.03
C PRO A 36 6.88 9.80 4.10
N THR A 37 6.74 8.48 3.94
CA THR A 37 5.46 7.82 4.23
C THR A 37 5.17 7.97 5.72
N PRO A 38 3.96 8.44 6.11
CA PRO A 38 3.66 8.72 7.51
C PRO A 38 3.54 7.45 8.34
N LYS A 39 4.28 7.39 9.45
CA LYS A 39 4.17 6.28 10.40
C LYS A 39 2.92 6.41 11.23
N GLY A 40 2.40 5.29 11.68
CA GLY A 40 1.21 5.24 12.51
C GLY A 40 0.30 4.12 12.10
N THR A 41 -0.89 4.07 12.69
CA THR A 41 -1.92 3.12 12.32
C THR A 41 -3.06 3.90 11.68
N TRP A 42 -3.35 3.54 10.44
CA TRP A 42 -4.39 4.16 9.64
C TRP A 42 -5.41 3.10 9.24
N LEU A 43 -6.54 3.52 8.72
CA LEU A 43 -7.56 2.61 8.20
C LEU A 43 -7.69 2.81 6.70
N ILE A 44 -8.06 1.75 5.98
CA ILE A 44 -8.44 1.88 4.59
C ILE A 44 -9.78 2.61 4.55
N GLN A 45 -9.81 3.75 3.88
CA GLN A 45 -10.96 4.63 3.86
C GLN A 45 -11.75 4.53 2.56
N ASN A 46 -11.07 4.23 1.45
CA ASN A 46 -11.74 4.02 0.18
C ASN A 46 -10.95 3.04 -0.67
N LYS A 47 -11.63 2.46 -1.66
CA LYS A 47 -11.06 1.50 -2.60
C LYS A 47 -11.53 1.86 -3.99
N LYS A 48 -10.59 1.97 -4.94
CA LYS A 48 -10.91 2.33 -6.33
C LYS A 48 -10.17 1.43 -7.30
N ILE A 49 -10.89 0.96 -8.31
CA ILE A 49 -10.29 0.33 -9.49
C ILE A 49 -10.08 1.45 -10.50
N LEU A 50 -8.87 1.54 -11.03
CA LEU A 50 -8.47 2.62 -11.93
C LEU A 50 -8.50 2.10 -13.36
N PRO A 51 -9.46 2.53 -14.19
CA PRO A 51 -9.64 1.96 -15.54
C PRO A 51 -8.49 2.29 -16.49
N ASN A 52 -7.82 3.42 -16.27
CA ASN A 52 -6.68 3.82 -17.09
C ASN A 52 -5.43 3.73 -16.24
N SER A 53 -4.76 2.61 -16.31
CA SER A 53 -3.58 2.30 -15.51
C SER A 53 -2.47 3.32 -15.74
N GLY A 54 -2.52 4.44 -15.01
CA GLY A 54 -1.51 5.50 -15.08
C GLY A 54 -0.51 5.39 -13.95
N VAL A 55 -0.06 6.55 -13.46
CA VAL A 55 0.96 6.60 -12.39
C VAL A 55 0.54 5.90 -11.11
N PHE A 56 -0.76 5.80 -10.85
CA PHE A 56 -1.27 5.09 -9.69
C PHE A 56 -1.55 3.61 -9.95
N GLY A 57 -1.19 3.10 -11.13
CA GLY A 57 -1.39 1.71 -11.48
C GLY A 57 -2.87 1.36 -11.63
N THR A 58 -3.20 0.10 -11.28
CA THR A 58 -4.53 -0.46 -11.53
C THR A 58 -5.52 -0.26 -10.40
N HIS A 59 -5.04 -0.05 -9.18
CA HIS A 59 -5.89 -0.02 -7.97
C HIS A 59 -5.37 0.99 -6.98
N TRP A 60 -6.29 1.56 -6.21
CA TRP A 60 -6.00 2.54 -5.16
C TRP A 60 -6.71 2.13 -3.86
N LEU A 61 -5.96 2.14 -2.77
CA LEU A 61 -6.47 1.99 -1.40
C LEU A 61 -6.14 3.28 -0.66
N GLY A 62 -7.15 4.12 -0.44
CA GLY A 62 -6.95 5.37 0.29
C GLY A 62 -6.89 5.13 1.79
N LEU A 63 -5.97 5.82 2.46
CA LEU A 63 -5.81 5.72 3.91
C LEU A 63 -6.60 6.81 4.61
N SER A 64 -6.89 6.60 5.89
CA SER A 64 -7.60 7.59 6.71
C SER A 64 -6.78 8.87 6.91
N LYS A 65 -5.46 8.83 6.69
CA LYS A 65 -4.68 10.07 6.64
C LYS A 65 -4.87 10.69 5.26
N PRO A 66 -5.44 11.91 5.18
CA PRO A 66 -5.76 12.52 3.89
C PRO A 66 -4.55 12.66 2.97
N GLY A 67 -4.74 12.34 1.70
CA GLY A 67 -3.71 12.48 0.69
C GLY A 67 -2.77 11.29 0.55
N TYR A 68 -2.92 10.26 1.36
CA TYR A 68 -2.03 9.09 1.32
C TYR A 68 -2.80 7.84 0.96
N GLY A 69 -2.12 6.91 0.29
CA GLY A 69 -2.73 5.67 -0.13
C GLY A 69 -1.70 4.62 -0.52
N ILE A 70 -2.23 3.43 -0.81
CA ILE A 70 -1.46 2.30 -1.34
C ILE A 70 -2.02 2.04 -2.73
N HIS A 71 -1.14 1.99 -3.73
CA HIS A 71 -1.61 1.87 -5.11
C HIS A 71 -0.58 1.13 -5.97
N GLY A 72 -0.97 0.82 -7.20
CA GLY A 72 -0.05 0.23 -8.17
C GLY A 72 0.90 1.27 -8.75
N THR A 73 1.54 0.92 -9.86
CA THR A 73 2.54 1.80 -10.46
C THR A 73 2.65 1.57 -11.95
N ASP A 74 3.02 2.62 -12.68
CA ASP A 74 3.44 2.50 -14.08
C ASP A 74 4.96 2.36 -14.20
N ARG A 75 5.68 2.35 -13.05
CA ARG A 75 7.13 2.23 -13.00
C ARG A 75 7.53 1.09 -12.06
N PRO A 76 7.32 -0.16 -12.49
CA PRO A 76 7.66 -1.32 -11.65
C PRO A 76 9.16 -1.42 -11.34
N ASP A 77 9.99 -0.80 -12.16
CA ASP A 77 11.44 -0.74 -11.94
C ASP A 77 11.82 0.04 -10.68
N LEU A 78 10.92 0.86 -10.13
CA LEU A 78 11.18 1.67 -8.94
C LEU A 78 10.74 1.00 -7.64
N ILE A 79 10.09 -0.14 -7.71
CA ILE A 79 9.71 -0.89 -6.50
C ILE A 79 10.99 -1.27 -5.72
N GLY A 80 10.96 -1.08 -4.41
CA GLY A 80 12.12 -1.29 -3.55
C GLY A 80 12.90 -0.02 -3.24
N GLN A 81 12.42 1.13 -3.72
CA GLN A 81 13.15 2.40 -3.61
C GLN A 81 12.34 3.45 -2.86
N GLN A 82 13.01 4.52 -2.45
CA GLN A 82 12.40 5.68 -1.80
C GLN A 82 12.19 6.76 -2.86
N VAL A 83 11.03 6.73 -3.52
CA VAL A 83 10.81 7.56 -4.72
C VAL A 83 9.48 8.31 -4.73
N SER A 84 8.58 8.05 -3.79
CA SER A 84 7.24 8.64 -3.85
C SER A 84 7.12 9.93 -3.03
N GLY A 85 6.00 10.60 -3.16
CA GLY A 85 5.65 11.75 -2.31
C GLY A 85 5.06 11.34 -0.96
N GLY A 86 5.14 10.06 -0.59
CA GLY A 86 4.65 9.54 0.67
C GLY A 86 3.69 8.36 0.52
N CYS A 87 3.08 8.19 -0.64
CA CYS A 87 2.24 7.03 -0.91
C CYS A 87 3.09 5.76 -1.03
N ILE A 88 2.45 4.63 -0.82
CA ILE A 88 3.08 3.31 -0.96
C ILE A 88 2.74 2.78 -2.34
N ARG A 89 3.78 2.39 -3.11
CA ARG A 89 3.61 1.82 -4.44
C ARG A 89 3.89 0.34 -4.42
N MET A 90 3.04 -0.42 -5.11
CA MET A 90 3.18 -1.87 -5.26
C MET A 90 3.18 -2.23 -6.75
N HIS A 91 3.73 -3.39 -7.08
CA HIS A 91 3.46 -3.96 -8.40
C HIS A 91 1.96 -4.12 -8.59
N ASN A 92 1.48 -3.93 -9.81
CA ASN A 92 0.04 -3.98 -10.09
C ASN A 92 -0.57 -5.31 -9.70
N THR A 93 0.12 -6.43 -9.96
CA THR A 93 -0.38 -7.75 -9.57
C THR A 93 -0.49 -7.89 -8.06
N HIS A 94 0.43 -7.28 -7.32
CA HIS A 94 0.42 -7.34 -5.86
C HIS A 94 -0.71 -6.50 -5.27
N ILE A 95 -0.91 -5.27 -5.77
CA ILE A 95 -2.01 -4.45 -5.25
C ILE A 95 -3.37 -5.08 -5.58
N GLN A 96 -3.49 -5.76 -6.71
CA GLN A 96 -4.71 -6.48 -7.06
C GLN A 96 -5.01 -7.58 -6.02
N TYR A 97 -3.97 -8.32 -5.63
CA TYR A 97 -4.10 -9.38 -4.63
C TYR A 97 -4.56 -8.81 -3.28
N VAL A 98 -3.91 -7.75 -2.83
CA VAL A 98 -4.25 -7.09 -1.55
C VAL A 98 -5.65 -6.50 -1.61
N PHE A 99 -5.97 -5.80 -2.70
CA PHE A 99 -7.25 -5.12 -2.89
C PHE A 99 -8.44 -6.08 -2.72
N GLN A 100 -8.31 -7.30 -3.22
CA GLN A 100 -9.37 -8.28 -3.15
C GLN A 100 -9.60 -8.83 -1.74
N ARG A 101 -8.62 -8.67 -0.85
CA ARG A 101 -8.63 -9.31 0.48
C ARG A 101 -8.79 -8.33 1.63
N VAL A 102 -8.86 -7.04 1.34
CA VAL A 102 -9.07 -6.02 2.37
C VAL A 102 -10.38 -5.29 2.13
N SER A 103 -10.84 -4.58 3.14
CA SER A 103 -12.08 -3.83 3.07
C SER A 103 -11.87 -2.44 3.68
N ILE A 104 -12.83 -1.57 3.46
CA ILE A 104 -12.86 -0.30 4.18
C ILE A 104 -12.89 -0.60 5.67
N GLY A 105 -11.98 0.01 6.42
CA GLY A 105 -11.82 -0.25 7.85
C GLY A 105 -10.69 -1.18 8.19
N THR A 106 -10.07 -1.85 7.20
CA THR A 106 -8.88 -2.68 7.46
C THR A 106 -7.75 -1.80 8.00
N ALA A 107 -7.10 -2.26 9.07
CA ALA A 107 -5.99 -1.51 9.68
C ALA A 107 -4.71 -1.63 8.86
N VAL A 108 -4.01 -0.50 8.75
CA VAL A 108 -2.72 -0.40 8.08
C VAL A 108 -1.75 0.24 9.08
N THR A 109 -0.78 -0.53 9.54
CA THR A 109 0.24 -0.04 10.48
C THR A 109 1.53 0.19 9.71
N ILE A 110 2.05 1.41 9.77
CA ILE A 110 3.27 1.81 9.08
C ILE A 110 4.34 2.09 10.12
N THR A 111 5.44 1.34 10.06
CA THR A 111 6.56 1.43 10.98
C THR A 111 7.87 1.57 10.21
N ASP A 112 8.97 1.67 10.91
CA ASP A 112 10.31 1.68 10.29
C ASP A 112 10.60 0.41 9.51
#